data_af44e1130ccf4d9366545b71efdd2ef2
#
_entry.id   af44e1130ccf4d9366545b71efdd2ef2
#
_cell.length_a   1.000
_cell.length_b   1.000
_cell.length_c   1.000
_cell.angle_alpha   90.00
_cell.angle_beta   90.00
_cell.angle_gamma   90.00
#
_symmetry.space_group_name_H-M   'P 1'
#
loop_
_entity.id
_entity.type
_entity.pdbx_description
1 polymer ?
#
loop_
_entity_poly.entity_id
_entity_poly.type
_entity_poly.pdbx_seq_one_letter_code
_entity_poly.pdbx_strand_id
1 'polypeptide(L)'
;VLDTGKNVPSQRIESLFSLSQFIELVVPIGSERKFVSAIIVPNFDACIAYFDAKGIPYDKSAVVYDNNLGPAPVCVKVGKDFVENEEFKKLIDKEVQTVNKELESYEQIKKYFVVDYKFTEATGEMTPTLKVKRRVVMEKFKEEIDALYK
;
A
#
# COMPACT_ATOMS: atom_id res chain seq x y z
N VAL A 1 14.12 -8.42 -11.03
CA VAL A 1 15.57 -8.23 -10.97
C VAL A 1 15.88 -6.74 -11.07
N LEU A 2 16.63 -6.21 -10.10
CA LEU A 2 17.08 -4.82 -10.13
C LEU A 2 18.10 -4.61 -11.26
N ASP A 3 18.37 -3.35 -11.59
CA ASP A 3 19.35 -3.00 -12.62
C ASP A 3 20.77 -3.48 -12.26
N THR A 4 21.04 -3.73 -10.98
CA THR A 4 22.30 -4.30 -10.48
C THR A 4 22.37 -5.82 -10.62
N GLY A 5 21.32 -6.47 -11.15
CA GLY A 5 21.24 -7.92 -11.27
C GLY A 5 20.77 -8.65 -10.02
N LYS A 6 20.44 -7.93 -8.95
CA LYS A 6 19.93 -8.54 -7.72
C LYS A 6 18.46 -8.92 -7.84
N ASN A 7 18.10 -10.09 -7.35
CA ASN A 7 16.72 -10.55 -7.35
C ASN A 7 15.90 -9.87 -6.23
N VAL A 8 14.67 -9.48 -6.58
CA VAL A 8 13.73 -8.93 -5.61
C VAL A 8 12.79 -10.04 -5.17
N PRO A 9 12.77 -10.41 -3.87
CA PRO A 9 11.90 -11.50 -3.38
C PRO A 9 10.48 -10.98 -3.12
N SER A 10 9.73 -10.73 -4.19
CA SER A 10 8.39 -10.13 -4.11
C SER A 10 7.46 -10.89 -3.17
N GLN A 11 7.45 -12.23 -3.23
CA GLN A 11 6.58 -13.03 -2.38
C GLN A 11 6.96 -12.92 -0.91
N ARG A 12 8.25 -12.87 -0.61
CA ARG A 12 8.71 -12.69 0.77
C ARG A 12 8.31 -11.33 1.32
N ILE A 13 8.48 -10.28 0.51
CA ILE A 13 8.08 -8.92 0.88
C ILE A 13 6.57 -8.88 1.15
N GLU A 14 5.78 -9.43 0.23
CA GLU A 14 4.33 -9.48 0.39
C GLU A 14 3.92 -10.26 1.66
N SER A 15 4.58 -11.38 1.93
CA SER A 15 4.31 -12.19 3.12
C SER A 15 4.61 -11.45 4.40
N LEU A 16 5.72 -10.70 4.44
CA LEU A 16 6.08 -9.91 5.62
C LEU A 16 5.05 -8.80 5.87
N PHE A 17 4.58 -8.15 4.82
CA PHE A 17 3.55 -7.12 4.96
C PHE A 17 2.18 -7.68 5.34
N SER A 18 1.92 -8.95 5.04
CA SER A 18 0.64 -9.58 5.43
C SER A 18 0.47 -9.67 6.95
N LEU A 19 1.57 -9.52 7.70
CA LEU A 19 1.53 -9.48 9.16
C LEU A 19 1.19 -8.10 9.71
N SER A 20 1.16 -7.08 8.86
CA SER A 20 0.84 -5.73 9.27
C SER A 20 -0.65 -5.55 9.51
N GLN A 21 -0.99 -4.89 10.61
CA GLN A 21 -2.37 -4.53 10.94
C GLN A 21 -2.89 -3.39 10.06
N PHE A 22 -2.00 -2.50 9.61
CA PHE A 22 -2.38 -1.24 8.96
C PHE A 22 -2.14 -1.22 7.45
N ILE A 23 -1.49 -2.23 6.91
CA ILE A 23 -1.26 -2.37 5.47
C ILE A 23 -1.95 -3.64 4.99
N GLU A 24 -2.89 -3.47 4.06
CA GLU A 24 -3.64 -4.59 3.50
C GLU A 24 -2.88 -5.29 2.39
N LEU A 25 -2.22 -4.51 1.54
CA LEU A 25 -1.59 -5.02 0.34
C LEU A 25 -0.37 -4.18 -0.02
N VAL A 26 0.67 -4.85 -0.49
CA VAL A 26 1.85 -4.17 -1.05
C VAL A 26 2.14 -4.75 -2.43
N VAL A 27 2.50 -3.88 -3.38
CA VAL A 27 2.94 -4.28 -4.71
C VAL A 27 4.39 -3.84 -4.87
N PRO A 28 5.36 -4.75 -4.64
CA PRO A 28 6.77 -4.40 -4.79
C PRO A 28 7.14 -4.14 -6.24
N ILE A 29 8.00 -3.15 -6.44
CA ILE A 29 8.47 -2.73 -7.77
C ILE A 29 9.99 -2.66 -7.73
N GLY A 30 10.64 -3.34 -8.66
CA GLY A 30 12.09 -3.34 -8.68
C GLY A 30 12.69 -3.80 -10.00
N SER A 31 11.87 -4.28 -10.94
CA SER A 31 12.37 -4.78 -12.22
C SER A 31 13.10 -3.68 -12.99
N GLU A 32 14.39 -3.90 -13.22
CA GLU A 32 15.27 -2.97 -13.94
C GLU A 32 15.36 -1.58 -13.30
N ARG A 33 15.05 -1.49 -11.99
CA ARG A 33 15.12 -0.24 -11.24
C ARG A 33 16.34 -0.24 -10.30
N LYS A 34 16.72 0.94 -9.84
CA LYS A 34 17.91 1.13 -8.98
C LYS A 34 17.74 0.54 -7.58
N PHE A 35 16.49 0.50 -7.10
CA PHE A 35 16.14 0.02 -5.77
C PHE A 35 14.69 -0.45 -5.77
N VAL A 36 14.28 -1.11 -4.68
CA VAL A 36 12.89 -1.54 -4.53
C VAL A 36 12.04 -0.38 -4.05
N SER A 37 10.92 -0.16 -4.73
CA SER A 37 9.85 0.71 -4.28
C SER A 37 8.57 -0.12 -4.18
N ALA A 38 7.48 0.51 -3.75
CA ALA A 38 6.22 -0.20 -3.61
C ALA A 38 5.02 0.72 -3.77
N ILE A 39 3.92 0.15 -4.24
CA ILE A 39 2.58 0.72 -4.10
C ILE A 39 1.98 0.07 -2.86
N ILE A 40 1.49 0.87 -1.93
CA ILE A 40 0.92 0.40 -0.67
C ILE A 40 -0.56 0.71 -0.61
N VAL A 41 -1.36 -0.32 -0.34
CA VAL A 41 -2.79 -0.18 -0.08
C VAL A 41 -3.00 -0.35 1.42
N PRO A 42 -3.39 0.72 2.14
CA PRO A 42 -3.63 0.62 3.58
C PRO A 42 -4.87 -0.21 3.89
N ASN A 43 -4.90 -0.78 5.10
CA ASN A 43 -6.14 -1.30 5.67
C ASN A 43 -6.87 -0.09 6.26
N PHE A 44 -7.77 0.49 5.48
CA PHE A 44 -8.42 1.75 5.85
C PHE A 44 -9.26 1.64 7.12
N ASP A 45 -9.93 0.51 7.33
CA ASP A 45 -10.73 0.29 8.53
C ASP A 45 -9.84 0.32 9.79
N ALA A 46 -8.70 -0.33 9.75
CA ALA A 46 -7.76 -0.32 10.87
C ALA A 46 -7.17 1.07 11.10
N CYS A 47 -6.84 1.78 10.03
CA CYS A 47 -6.30 3.14 10.12
C CYS A 47 -7.32 4.12 10.66
N ILE A 48 -8.58 4.01 10.25
CA ILE A 48 -9.67 4.84 10.77
C ILE A 48 -9.87 4.57 12.26
N ALA A 49 -9.87 3.31 12.68
CA ALA A 49 -9.97 2.96 14.09
C ALA A 49 -8.81 3.55 14.91
N TYR A 50 -7.62 3.55 14.35
CA TYR A 50 -6.45 4.18 14.97
C TYR A 50 -6.65 5.69 15.14
N PHE A 51 -7.13 6.37 14.09
CA PHE A 51 -7.40 7.81 14.14
C PHE A 51 -8.47 8.13 15.19
N ASP A 52 -9.56 7.36 15.21
CA ASP A 52 -10.64 7.57 16.16
C ASP A 52 -10.16 7.35 17.60
N ALA A 53 -9.35 6.34 17.83
CA ALA A 53 -8.79 6.04 19.16
C ALA A 53 -7.83 7.14 19.65
N LYS A 54 -7.12 7.79 18.71
CA LYS A 54 -6.17 8.87 19.03
C LYS A 54 -6.80 10.26 18.98
N GLY A 55 -8.05 10.36 18.54
CA GLY A 55 -8.72 11.65 18.38
C GLY A 55 -8.16 12.49 17.24
N ILE A 56 -7.59 11.86 16.22
CA ILE A 56 -7.03 12.56 15.06
C ILE A 56 -8.16 12.88 14.08
N PRO A 57 -8.37 14.17 13.72
CA PRO A 57 -9.45 14.53 12.81
C PRO A 57 -9.13 14.18 11.36
N TYR A 58 -10.16 13.87 10.59
CA TYR A 58 -10.10 13.64 9.14
C TYR A 58 -11.45 13.95 8.53
N ASP A 59 -11.49 14.15 7.21
CA ASP A 59 -12.72 14.44 6.49
C ASP A 59 -13.57 13.17 6.31
N LYS A 60 -14.54 12.98 7.20
CA LYS A 60 -15.42 11.81 7.16
C LYS A 60 -16.32 11.79 5.93
N SER A 61 -16.59 12.95 5.33
CA SER A 61 -17.42 13.03 4.12
C SER A 61 -16.73 12.44 2.89
N ALA A 62 -15.40 12.36 2.90
CA ALA A 62 -14.62 11.77 1.81
C ALA A 62 -14.43 10.26 1.96
N VAL A 63 -14.82 9.68 3.09
CA VAL A 63 -14.69 8.25 3.36
C VAL A 63 -15.86 7.50 2.74
N VAL A 64 -15.56 6.46 1.97
CA VAL A 64 -16.56 5.65 1.27
C VAL A 64 -16.53 4.21 1.81
N TYR A 65 -17.71 3.66 2.08
CA TYR A 65 -17.88 2.28 2.52
C TYR A 65 -18.64 1.48 1.48
N ASP A 66 -18.28 0.20 1.34
CA ASP A 66 -18.96 -0.76 0.46
C ASP A 66 -19.55 -1.87 1.34
N ASN A 67 -20.86 -2.09 1.20
CA ASN A 67 -21.59 -3.11 1.96
C ASN A 67 -21.54 -4.49 1.31
N ASN A 68 -20.96 -4.62 0.12
CA ASN A 68 -20.98 -5.83 -0.69
C ASN A 68 -19.71 -6.65 -0.60
N LEU A 69 -18.73 -6.22 0.20
CA LEU A 69 -17.43 -6.89 0.31
C LEU A 69 -17.31 -7.82 1.52
N GLY A 70 -18.37 -7.92 2.33
CA GLY A 70 -18.34 -8.78 3.50
C GLY A 70 -19.60 -8.62 4.33
N PRO A 71 -19.67 -9.26 5.51
CA PRO A 71 -20.85 -9.18 6.39
C PRO A 71 -21.03 -7.79 7.03
N ALA A 72 -19.98 -6.98 7.06
CA ALA A 72 -20.02 -5.61 7.57
C ALA A 72 -19.49 -4.65 6.50
N PRO A 73 -19.84 -3.35 6.56
CA PRO A 73 -19.29 -2.37 5.64
C PRO A 73 -17.79 -2.33 5.72
N VAL A 74 -17.13 -2.26 4.55
CA VAL A 74 -15.68 -2.16 4.43
C VAL A 74 -15.33 -0.81 3.84
N CYS A 75 -14.39 -0.10 4.45
CA CYS A 75 -13.93 1.18 3.92
C CYS A 75 -13.11 0.94 2.65
N VAL A 76 -13.54 1.56 1.56
CA VAL A 76 -12.91 1.38 0.24
C VAL A 76 -12.20 2.63 -0.26
N LYS A 77 -12.41 3.78 0.39
CA LYS A 77 -11.77 5.03 -0.03
C LYS A 77 -11.75 6.03 1.12
N VAL A 78 -10.68 6.83 1.15
CA VAL A 78 -10.54 7.96 2.07
C VAL A 78 -10.15 9.21 1.29
N GLY A 79 -10.19 10.38 1.93
CA GLY A 79 -9.78 11.63 1.30
C GLY A 79 -8.27 11.78 1.26
N LYS A 80 -7.81 12.76 0.48
CA LYS A 80 -6.38 13.09 0.41
C LYS A 80 -5.85 13.59 1.75
N ASP A 81 -6.67 14.30 2.51
CA ASP A 81 -6.30 14.77 3.85
C ASP A 81 -5.89 13.61 4.75
N PHE A 82 -6.52 12.45 4.61
CA PHE A 82 -6.21 11.25 5.38
C PHE A 82 -4.81 10.73 5.03
N VAL A 83 -4.54 10.51 3.75
CA VAL A 83 -3.25 9.94 3.32
C VAL A 83 -2.09 10.95 3.41
N GLU A 84 -2.40 12.24 3.42
CA GLU A 84 -1.39 13.31 3.58
C GLU A 84 -1.17 13.70 5.03
N ASN A 85 -1.97 13.17 5.96
CA ASN A 85 -1.83 13.44 7.39
C ASN A 85 -0.49 12.91 7.90
N GLU A 86 0.22 13.73 8.68
CA GLU A 86 1.55 13.38 9.18
C GLU A 86 1.54 12.16 10.10
N GLU A 87 0.49 12.00 10.92
CA GLU A 87 0.37 10.83 11.81
C GLU A 87 0.13 9.56 10.99
N PHE A 88 -0.64 9.65 9.93
CA PHE A 88 -0.87 8.52 9.02
C PHE A 88 0.44 8.13 8.31
N LYS A 89 1.19 9.12 7.83
CA LYS A 89 2.48 8.86 7.18
C LYS A 89 3.47 8.18 8.11
N LYS A 90 3.52 8.62 9.37
CA LYS A 90 4.37 7.99 10.39
C LYS A 90 3.94 6.56 10.68
N LEU A 91 2.63 6.32 10.74
CA LEU A 91 2.07 4.99 10.98
C LEU A 91 2.48 4.02 9.87
N ILE A 92 2.29 4.42 8.63
CA ILE A 92 2.63 3.59 7.47
C ILE A 92 4.15 3.39 7.37
N ASP A 93 4.93 4.44 7.57
CA ASP A 93 6.39 4.34 7.51
C ASP A 93 6.93 3.40 8.58
N LYS A 94 6.37 3.43 9.78
CA LYS A 94 6.75 2.50 10.84
C LYS A 94 6.54 1.05 10.40
N GLU A 95 5.42 0.76 9.73
CA GLU A 95 5.14 -0.59 9.23
C GLU A 95 6.14 -0.99 8.14
N VAL A 96 6.47 -0.07 7.24
CA VAL A 96 7.45 -0.31 6.19
C VAL A 96 8.84 -0.58 6.77
N GLN A 97 9.27 0.23 7.72
CA GLN A 97 10.60 0.06 8.35
C GLN A 97 10.67 -1.22 9.19
N THR A 98 9.58 -1.64 9.79
CA THR A 98 9.50 -2.90 10.52
C THR A 98 9.75 -4.08 9.58
N VAL A 99 9.16 -4.07 8.40
CA VAL A 99 9.41 -5.09 7.37
C VAL A 99 10.84 -5.00 6.86
N ASN A 100 11.34 -3.79 6.62
CA ASN A 100 12.69 -3.58 6.10
C ASN A 100 13.77 -4.18 7.00
N LYS A 101 13.54 -4.24 8.30
CA LYS A 101 14.49 -4.87 9.25
C LYS A 101 14.69 -6.34 8.98
N GLU A 102 13.73 -7.00 8.34
CA GLU A 102 13.80 -8.42 8.00
C GLU A 102 14.39 -8.66 6.61
N LEU A 103 14.75 -7.60 5.89
CA LEU A 103 15.22 -7.66 4.51
C LEU A 103 16.69 -7.25 4.38
N GLU A 104 17.35 -7.82 3.40
CA GLU A 104 18.70 -7.38 3.03
C GLU A 104 18.64 -5.96 2.45
N SER A 105 19.76 -5.23 2.50
CA SER A 105 19.78 -3.83 2.12
C SER A 105 19.25 -3.57 0.70
N TYR A 106 19.56 -4.44 -0.26
CA TYR A 106 19.09 -4.29 -1.63
C TYR A 106 17.62 -4.68 -1.82
N GLU A 107 17.04 -5.42 -0.84
CA GLU A 107 15.65 -5.86 -0.84
C GLU A 107 14.72 -4.84 -0.17
N GLN A 108 15.27 -3.94 0.62
CA GLN A 108 14.48 -2.99 1.41
C GLN A 108 13.75 -2.00 0.52
N ILE A 109 12.51 -1.68 0.91
CA ILE A 109 11.72 -0.66 0.22
C ILE A 109 12.28 0.71 0.58
N LYS A 110 12.83 1.41 -0.39
CA LYS A 110 13.46 2.73 -0.20
C LYS A 110 12.47 3.87 -0.34
N LYS A 111 11.49 3.71 -1.23
CA LYS A 111 10.43 4.69 -1.45
C LYS A 111 9.14 3.94 -1.75
N TYR A 112 8.01 4.58 -1.48
CA TYR A 112 6.71 3.97 -1.74
C TYR A 112 5.66 5.04 -2.00
N PHE A 113 4.57 4.63 -2.65
CA PHE A 113 3.39 5.46 -2.88
C PHE A 113 2.19 4.81 -2.20
N VAL A 114 1.46 5.59 -1.40
CA VAL A 114 0.29 5.11 -0.66
C VAL A 114 -0.97 5.57 -1.40
N VAL A 115 -1.83 4.63 -1.76
CA VAL A 115 -3.08 4.94 -2.45
C VAL A 115 -4.18 5.30 -1.46
N ASP A 116 -5.21 5.99 -1.93
CA ASP A 116 -6.31 6.44 -1.10
C ASP A 116 -7.59 5.60 -1.28
N TYR A 117 -7.49 4.45 -1.95
CA TYR A 117 -8.62 3.56 -2.15
C TYR A 117 -8.17 2.09 -2.14
N LYS A 118 -9.11 1.21 -1.81
CA LYS A 118 -8.88 -0.23 -1.79
C LYS A 118 -8.89 -0.79 -3.20
N PHE A 119 -7.92 -1.66 -3.51
CA PHE A 119 -7.92 -2.40 -4.76
C PHE A 119 -8.96 -3.50 -4.71
N THR A 120 -9.84 -3.54 -5.71
CA THR A 120 -10.90 -4.56 -5.81
C THR A 120 -11.03 -4.99 -7.27
N GLU A 121 -11.87 -5.99 -7.51
CA GLU A 121 -12.21 -6.40 -8.87
C GLU A 121 -12.91 -5.25 -9.60
N ALA A 122 -13.80 -4.54 -8.91
CA ALA A 122 -14.54 -3.42 -9.48
C ALA A 122 -13.65 -2.26 -9.89
N THR A 123 -12.57 -2.00 -9.16
CA THR A 123 -11.60 -0.94 -9.51
C THR A 123 -10.59 -1.39 -10.56
N GLY A 124 -10.52 -2.68 -10.86
CA GLY A 124 -9.73 -3.22 -11.95
C GLY A 124 -8.35 -3.75 -11.59
N GLU A 125 -7.87 -3.53 -10.36
CA GLU A 125 -6.53 -3.98 -9.97
C GLU A 125 -6.49 -5.42 -9.46
N MET A 126 -7.64 -6.02 -9.18
CA MET A 126 -7.72 -7.37 -8.62
C MET A 126 -8.48 -8.33 -9.51
N THR A 127 -8.10 -9.61 -9.46
CA THR A 127 -8.85 -10.68 -10.11
C THR A 127 -10.01 -11.13 -9.21
N PRO A 128 -10.99 -11.91 -9.75
CA PRO A 128 -12.05 -12.49 -8.91
C PRO A 128 -11.53 -13.36 -7.77
N THR A 129 -10.32 -13.93 -7.91
CA THR A 129 -9.68 -14.74 -6.86
C THR A 129 -8.80 -13.91 -5.94
N LEU A 130 -8.94 -12.57 -5.96
CA LEU A 130 -8.24 -11.62 -5.10
C LEU A 130 -6.72 -11.58 -5.32
N LYS A 131 -6.28 -11.83 -6.53
CA LYS A 131 -4.88 -11.67 -6.93
C LYS A 131 -4.69 -10.32 -7.60
N VAL A 132 -3.53 -9.69 -7.36
CA VAL A 132 -3.21 -8.39 -7.93
C VAL A 132 -2.87 -8.53 -9.41
N LYS A 133 -3.48 -7.69 -10.22
CA LYS A 133 -3.13 -7.55 -11.64
C LYS A 133 -1.97 -6.55 -11.74
N ARG A 134 -0.75 -7.02 -11.57
CA ARG A 134 0.44 -6.16 -11.53
C ARG A 134 0.55 -5.23 -12.73
N ARG A 135 0.25 -5.75 -13.92
CA ARG A 135 0.30 -4.97 -15.16
C ARG A 135 -0.63 -3.75 -15.09
N VAL A 136 -1.86 -3.95 -14.58
CA VAL A 136 -2.83 -2.86 -14.43
C VAL A 136 -2.32 -1.82 -13.44
N VAL A 137 -1.77 -2.27 -12.31
CA VAL A 137 -1.20 -1.39 -11.30
C VAL A 137 -0.04 -0.59 -11.88
N MET A 138 0.86 -1.23 -12.60
CA MET A 138 2.02 -0.57 -13.21
C MET A 138 1.62 0.49 -14.23
N GLU A 139 0.60 0.22 -15.03
CA GLU A 139 0.09 1.18 -16.01
C GLU A 139 -0.65 2.33 -15.35
N LYS A 140 -1.50 2.03 -14.37
CA LYS A 140 -2.35 3.00 -13.70
C LYS A 140 -1.54 4.00 -12.87
N PHE A 141 -0.48 3.54 -12.23
CA PHE A 141 0.37 4.35 -11.35
C PHE A 141 1.73 4.67 -11.93
N LYS A 142 1.86 4.61 -13.26
CA LYS A 142 3.14 4.82 -13.93
C LYS A 142 3.81 6.13 -13.54
N GLU A 143 3.05 7.23 -13.51
CA GLU A 143 3.59 8.55 -13.18
C GLU A 143 4.07 8.60 -11.72
N GLU A 144 3.28 8.04 -10.81
CA GLU A 144 3.61 7.98 -9.38
C GLU A 144 4.84 7.11 -9.15
N ILE A 145 4.92 5.97 -9.84
CA ILE A 145 6.07 5.06 -9.74
C ILE A 145 7.33 5.75 -10.27
N ASP A 146 7.26 6.37 -11.44
CA ASP A 146 8.41 7.05 -12.04
C ASP A 146 8.90 8.18 -11.13
N ALA A 147 7.98 8.88 -10.46
CA ALA A 147 8.33 9.94 -9.51
C ALA A 147 9.14 9.43 -8.32
N LEU A 148 8.95 8.18 -7.91
CA LEU A 148 9.70 7.57 -6.81
C LEU A 148 11.18 7.38 -7.15
N TYR A 149 11.52 7.34 -8.43
CA TYR A 149 12.89 7.11 -8.91
C TYR A 149 13.60 8.36 -9.40
N LYS A 150 12.98 9.52 -9.23
CA LYS A 150 13.62 10.80 -9.58
C LYS A 150 14.55 11.30 -8.50
#